data_00ebe6e6f66120055953a11b0a9e4801
#
_entry.id   00ebe6e6f66120055953a11b0a9e4801
#
_cell.length_a   1.000
_cell.length_b   1.000
_cell.length_c   1.000
_cell.angle_alpha   90.00
_cell.angle_beta   90.00
_cell.angle_gamma   90.00
#
_symmetry.space_group_name_H-M   'P 1'
#
loop_
_entity.id
_entity.type
_entity.pdbx_description
1 polymer ?
#
loop_
_entity_poly.entity_id
_entity_poly.type
_entity_poly.pdbx_seq_one_letter_code
_entity_poly.pdbx_strand_id
1 'polypeptide(L)' 'MPSWNDLKRFCERDGWELYKQTDYYFYQKLMPDGTLKRTKLSMSTSEIKHNLWREIRKKQLQVTQEYFNELS' A
#
# COMPACT_ATOMS: atom_id res chain seq x y z
N MET A 1 -9.09 -7.92 -8.34
CA MET A 1 -8.23 -6.77 -8.04
C MET A 1 -8.50 -6.27 -6.63
N PRO A 2 -7.49 -5.79 -5.90
CA PRO A 2 -7.72 -5.35 -4.52
C PRO A 2 -8.50 -4.04 -4.48
N SER A 3 -9.19 -3.83 -3.38
CA SER A 3 -9.80 -2.55 -3.06
C SER A 3 -8.81 -1.70 -2.26
N TRP A 4 -9.15 -0.42 -2.08
CA TRP A 4 -8.35 0.46 -1.23
C TRP A 4 -8.31 -0.04 0.22
N ASN A 5 -9.39 -0.67 0.69
CA ASN A 5 -9.42 -1.27 2.02
C ASN A 5 -8.46 -2.44 2.14
N ASP A 6 -8.33 -3.25 1.08
CA ASP A 6 -7.38 -4.35 1.07
C ASP A 6 -5.94 -3.84 1.17
N LEU A 7 -5.63 -2.75 0.45
CA LEU A 7 -4.31 -2.14 0.51
C LEU A 7 -4.03 -1.55 1.89
N LYS A 8 -5.02 -0.90 2.49
CA LYS A 8 -4.88 -0.37 3.84
C LYS A 8 -4.58 -1.48 4.85
N ARG A 9 -5.32 -2.59 4.75
CA ARG A 9 -5.11 -3.75 5.62
C ARG A 9 -3.71 -4.33 5.44
N PHE A 10 -3.25 -4.42 4.19
CA PHE A 10 -1.90 -4.87 3.89
C PHE A 10 -0.86 -3.98 4.57
N CYS A 11 -0.99 -2.67 4.42
CA CYS A 11 -0.04 -1.74 5.03
C CYS A 11 0.00 -1.88 6.55
N GLU A 12 -1.15 -2.03 7.18
CA GLU A 12 -1.21 -2.21 8.63
C GLU A 12 -0.55 -3.52 9.08
N ARG A 13 -0.76 -4.59 8.32
CA ARG A 13 -0.20 -5.91 8.65
C ARG A 13 1.29 -6.03 8.30
N ASP A 14 1.74 -5.31 7.28
CA ASP A 14 3.13 -5.33 6.84
C ASP A 14 4.02 -4.35 7.62
N GLY A 15 3.46 -3.64 8.59
CA GLY A 15 4.23 -2.74 9.44
C GLY A 15 4.47 -1.35 8.86
N TRP A 16 3.65 -0.92 7.92
CA TRP A 16 3.72 0.43 7.40
C TRP A 16 3.17 1.41 8.43
N GLU A 17 3.75 2.62 8.47
CA GLU A 17 3.34 3.67 9.39
C GLU A 17 2.47 4.70 8.68
N LEU A 18 1.32 5.03 9.28
CA LEU A 18 0.49 6.12 8.81
C LEU A 18 1.10 7.42 9.34
N TYR A 19 1.75 8.19 8.47
CA TYR A 19 2.45 9.39 8.90
C TYR A 19 1.69 10.68 8.57
N LYS A 20 0.67 10.60 7.72
CA LYS A 20 -0.13 11.77 7.34
C LYS A 20 -1.52 11.31 6.91
N GLN A 21 -2.54 12.07 7.26
CA GLN A 21 -3.90 11.81 6.85
C GLN A 21 -4.55 13.15 6.46
N THR A 22 -4.98 13.24 5.21
CA THR A 22 -5.74 14.38 4.68
C THR A 22 -6.95 13.80 3.96
N ASP A 23 -7.14 14.11 2.67
CA ASP A 23 -8.13 13.42 1.82
C ASP A 23 -7.65 12.01 1.46
N TYR A 24 -6.41 11.67 1.81
CA TYR A 24 -5.79 10.38 1.55
C TYR A 24 -5.06 9.90 2.80
N TYR A 25 -4.82 8.57 2.86
CA TYR A 25 -3.92 7.99 3.85
C TYR A 25 -2.52 7.90 3.26
N PHE A 26 -1.53 8.41 3.98
CA PHE A 26 -0.13 8.35 3.56
C PHE A 26 0.61 7.39 4.47
N TYR A 27 1.10 6.29 3.92
CA TYR A 27 1.85 5.28 4.65
C TYR A 27 3.31 5.27 4.21
N GLN A 28 4.18 4.94 5.15
CA GLN A 28 5.61 4.78 4.86
C GLN A 28 6.16 3.58 5.61
N LYS A 29 7.22 3.01 5.07
CA LYS A 29 7.91 1.88 5.70
C LYS A 29 9.40 2.05 5.53
N LEU A 30 10.14 2.04 6.63
CA LEU A 30 11.60 2.07 6.62
C LEU A 30 12.10 0.63 6.51
N MET A 31 12.87 0.36 5.46
CA MET A 31 13.43 -0.96 5.22
C MET A 31 14.74 -1.13 5.99
N PRO A 32 15.15 -2.39 6.27
CA PRO A 32 16.39 -2.64 7.00
C PRO A 32 17.65 -2.08 6.34
N ASP A 33 17.63 -1.88 5.01
CA ASP A 33 18.76 -1.31 4.28
C ASP A 33 18.79 0.22 4.28
N GLY A 34 17.85 0.85 4.99
CA GLY A 34 17.75 2.30 5.06
C GLY A 34 16.83 2.92 4.01
N THR A 35 16.29 2.14 3.10
CA THR A 35 15.37 2.64 2.07
C THR A 35 14.02 2.96 2.71
N LEU A 36 13.43 4.09 2.33
CA LEU A 36 12.11 4.48 2.78
C LEU A 36 11.11 4.31 1.65
N LYS A 37 10.13 3.44 1.85
CA LYS A 37 9.03 3.24 0.90
C LYS A 37 7.85 4.09 1.33
N ARG A 38 7.13 4.65 0.35
CA ARG A 38 5.93 5.46 0.62
C ARG A 38 4.83 5.09 -0.35
N THR A 39 3.60 5.14 0.13
CA THR A 39 2.42 4.94 -0.71
C THR A 39 1.29 5.84 -0.24
N LYS A 40 0.35 6.11 -1.14
CA LYS A 40 -0.82 6.94 -0.88
C LYS A 40 -2.07 6.14 -1.20
N LEU A 41 -3.01 6.11 -0.27
CA LEU A 41 -4.26 5.37 -0.39
C LEU A 41 -5.45 6.32 -0.44
N SER A 42 -6.38 6.06 -1.36
CA SER A 42 -7.65 6.76 -1.36
C SER A 42 -8.51 6.30 -0.18
N MET A 43 -9.31 7.19 0.35
CA MET A 43 -10.29 6.85 1.39
C MET A 43 -11.53 6.17 0.84
N SER A 44 -11.61 6.00 -0.48
CA SER A 44 -12.71 5.31 -1.13
C SER A 44 -12.74 3.83 -0.75
N THR A 45 -13.93 3.22 -0.81
CA THR A 45 -14.09 1.78 -0.64
C THR A 45 -14.07 1.03 -1.97
N SER A 46 -13.88 1.73 -3.09
CA SER A 46 -13.89 1.14 -4.41
C SER A 46 -12.64 0.30 -4.67
N GLU A 47 -12.68 -0.45 -5.78
CA GLU A 47 -11.52 -1.22 -6.22
C GLU A 47 -10.47 -0.31 -6.85
N ILE A 48 -9.21 -0.71 -6.72
CA ILE A 48 -8.10 -0.03 -7.37
C ILE A 48 -8.07 -0.49 -8.82
N LYS A 49 -8.00 0.47 -9.76
CA LYS A 49 -7.92 0.14 -11.17
C LYS A 49 -6.67 -0.67 -11.47
N HIS A 50 -6.78 -1.61 -12.42
CA HIS A 50 -5.71 -2.57 -12.71
C HIS A 50 -4.35 -1.90 -12.98
N ASN A 51 -4.33 -0.89 -13.83
CA ASN A 51 -3.07 -0.22 -14.17
C ASN A 51 -2.48 0.52 -12.97
N LEU A 52 -3.33 1.18 -12.18
CA LEU A 52 -2.90 1.88 -10.98
C LEU A 52 -2.40 0.89 -9.94
N TRP A 53 -3.08 -0.23 -9.76
CA TRP A 53 -2.64 -1.28 -8.84
C TRP A 53 -1.27 -1.80 -9.19
N ARG A 54 -1.02 -2.06 -10.48
CA ARG A 54 0.28 -2.53 -10.95
C ARG A 54 1.38 -1.53 -10.60
N GLU A 55 1.14 -0.25 -10.82
CA GLU A 55 2.10 0.81 -10.50
C GLU A 55 2.38 0.87 -8.99
N ILE A 56 1.34 0.83 -8.17
CA ILE A 56 1.49 0.86 -6.72
C ILE A 56 2.30 -0.35 -6.26
N ARG A 57 1.93 -1.53 -6.70
CA ARG A 57 2.58 -2.77 -6.26
C ARG A 57 4.06 -2.81 -6.66
N LYS A 58 4.37 -2.45 -7.90
CA LYS A 58 5.74 -2.54 -8.42
C LYS A 58 6.64 -1.40 -7.99
N LYS A 59 6.13 -0.18 -7.95
CA LYS A 59 6.95 1.02 -7.70
C LYS A 59 6.92 1.50 -6.27
N GLN A 60 5.78 1.41 -5.61
CA GLN A 60 5.63 1.91 -4.25
C GLN A 60 5.82 0.83 -3.19
N LEU A 61 5.09 -0.27 -3.29
CA LEU A 61 5.20 -1.36 -2.33
C LEU A 61 6.41 -2.24 -2.61
N GLN A 62 6.76 -2.44 -3.88
CA GLN A 62 7.86 -3.29 -4.31
C GLN A 62 7.73 -4.72 -3.78
N VAL A 63 6.53 -5.28 -3.90
CA VAL A 63 6.21 -6.63 -3.43
C VAL A 63 5.57 -7.44 -4.55
N THR A 64 5.58 -8.77 -4.40
CA THR A 64 4.88 -9.65 -5.33
C THR A 64 3.38 -9.67 -5.01
N GLN A 65 2.57 -10.08 -5.98
CA GLN A 65 1.15 -10.25 -5.76
C GLN A 65 0.88 -11.31 -4.70
N GLU A 66 1.69 -12.36 -4.67
CA GLU A 66 1.56 -13.43 -3.68
C GLU A 66 1.78 -12.92 -2.26
N TYR A 67 2.83 -12.13 -2.06
CA TYR A 67 3.12 -11.55 -0.76
C TYR A 67 1.98 -10.62 -0.31
N PHE A 68 1.46 -9.82 -1.23
CA PHE A 68 0.32 -8.96 -0.94
C PHE A 68 -0.89 -9.78 -0.50
N ASN A 69 -1.17 -10.87 -1.22
CA ASN A 69 -2.33 -11.72 -0.91
C ASN A 69 -2.24 -12.36 0.47
N GLU A 70 -1.04 -12.68 0.92
CA GLU A 70 -0.84 -13.29 2.23
C GLU A 70 -1.21 -12.35 3.38
N LEU A 71 -1.04 -11.06 3.19
CA LEU A 71 -1.23 -10.08 4.25
C LEU A 71 -2.53 -9.27 4.14
N SER A 72 -3.14 -9.24 2.97
CA SER A 72 -4.35 -8.45 2.76
C SER A 72 -5.69 -9.17 3.10
#